data_7cf7462bde39e1a7fcfdf56be6e4546f
#
_entry.id   7cf7462bde39e1a7fcfdf56be6e4546f
#
_cell.length_a   1.000
_cell.length_b   1.000
_cell.length_c   1.000
_cell.angle_alpha   90.00
_cell.angle_beta   90.00
_cell.angle_gamma   90.00
#
_symmetry.space_group_name_H-M   'P 1'
#
loop_
_entity.id
_entity.type
_entity.pdbx_description
1 polymer ?
#
loop_
_entity_poly.entity_id
_entity_poly.type
_entity_poly.pdbx_seq_one_letter_code
_entity_poly.pdbx_strand_id
1 'polypeptide(L)'
;MSITTLDFASPFFPVSYLQGEEQYTVREKSIVFNMSDEDLYINGRPLGFFRSTVAVNIVIKHIERALIIEKFDAYPDEHTLFEQVKSTWVLAYDATHEERHKGVALWRSPKIKLGHIAVNMCLAGSVPLNVGLHREHWGGPPIKEVHVQIVGLGRMQQYYENDLKTLYREDPMAPGVAHPPMYDENIEYPWHQYETITPGIFMAVEMQPADEPDV
;
A
#
# COMPACT_ATOMS: atom_id res chain seq x y z
N MET A 1 13.81 10.27 -17.08
CA MET A 1 12.41 10.12 -17.50
C MET A 1 12.19 8.68 -17.87
N SER A 2 11.32 7.99 -17.18
CA SER A 2 10.98 6.60 -17.50
C SER A 2 9.58 6.22 -17.01
N ILE A 3 8.91 5.40 -17.82
CA ILE A 3 7.66 4.74 -17.47
C ILE A 3 7.93 3.24 -17.55
N THR A 4 7.79 2.54 -16.43
CA THR A 4 8.05 1.12 -16.33
C THR A 4 6.80 0.39 -15.87
N THR A 5 6.40 -0.64 -16.60
CA THR A 5 5.33 -1.53 -16.16
C THR A 5 5.88 -2.49 -15.10
N LEU A 6 5.17 -2.62 -14.00
CA LEU A 6 5.51 -3.52 -12.90
C LEU A 6 4.54 -4.70 -12.89
N ASP A 7 5.06 -5.89 -12.62
CA ASP A 7 4.32 -7.16 -12.71
C ASP A 7 3.90 -7.76 -11.37
N PHE A 8 4.33 -7.15 -10.25
CA PHE A 8 4.07 -7.68 -8.90
C PHE A 8 2.57 -7.86 -8.57
N ALA A 9 1.70 -7.08 -9.20
CA ALA A 9 0.24 -7.16 -9.03
C ALA A 9 -0.46 -7.93 -10.15
N SER A 10 0.31 -8.48 -11.11
CA SER A 10 -0.23 -9.24 -12.23
C SER A 10 -0.84 -10.58 -11.78
N PRO A 11 -1.87 -11.07 -12.51
CA PRO A 11 -2.49 -10.45 -13.68
C PRO A 11 -3.63 -9.48 -13.34
N PHE A 12 -3.81 -9.12 -12.07
CA PHE A 12 -5.03 -8.46 -11.57
C PHE A 12 -5.04 -6.96 -11.83
N PHE A 13 -3.92 -6.28 -11.54
CA PHE A 13 -3.83 -4.83 -11.64
C PHE A 13 -2.62 -4.42 -12.48
N PRO A 14 -2.82 -3.74 -13.64
CA PRO A 14 -1.74 -3.08 -14.32
C PRO A 14 -1.17 -1.96 -13.44
N VAL A 15 0.14 -1.98 -13.23
CA VAL A 15 0.82 -0.97 -12.43
C VAL A 15 1.94 -0.35 -13.26
N SER A 16 1.92 0.98 -13.36
CA SER A 16 2.97 1.77 -14.00
C SER A 16 3.75 2.54 -12.94
N TYR A 17 5.08 2.45 -13.00
CA TYR A 17 5.99 3.29 -12.23
C TYR A 17 6.49 4.42 -13.10
N LEU A 18 6.26 5.64 -12.66
CA LEU A 18 6.69 6.87 -13.31
C LEU A 18 7.88 7.45 -12.55
N GLN A 19 8.93 7.85 -13.28
CA GLN A 19 10.12 8.45 -12.68
C GLN A 19 10.64 9.62 -13.53
N GLY A 20 10.69 10.81 -12.93
CA GLY A 20 11.22 12.02 -13.53
C GLY A 20 10.38 12.53 -14.71
N GLU A 21 9.07 12.30 -14.69
CA GLU A 21 8.18 12.72 -15.76
C GLU A 21 7.61 14.11 -15.49
N GLU A 22 7.74 15.01 -16.46
CA GLU A 22 7.15 16.36 -16.37
C GLU A 22 5.62 16.29 -16.34
N GLN A 23 5.05 15.37 -17.13
CA GLN A 23 3.61 15.15 -17.16
C GLN A 23 3.26 13.72 -17.60
N TYR A 24 2.10 13.25 -17.13
CA TYR A 24 1.51 11.97 -17.53
C TYR A 24 -0.01 12.11 -17.65
N THR A 25 -0.60 11.49 -18.67
CA THR A 25 -2.06 11.49 -18.87
C THR A 25 -2.66 10.22 -18.28
N VAL A 26 -3.38 10.35 -17.19
CA VAL A 26 -4.20 9.29 -16.61
C VAL A 26 -5.48 9.19 -17.43
N ARG A 27 -5.60 8.17 -18.29
CA ARG A 27 -6.74 7.99 -19.20
C ARG A 27 -7.87 7.21 -18.56
N GLU A 28 -7.53 6.07 -17.99
CA GLU A 28 -8.47 5.19 -17.29
C GLU A 28 -8.58 5.61 -15.82
N LYS A 29 -9.67 5.24 -15.16
CA LYS A 29 -9.82 5.44 -13.72
C LYS A 29 -8.75 4.67 -12.98
N SER A 30 -7.85 5.38 -12.31
CA SER A 30 -6.65 4.85 -11.70
C SER A 30 -6.42 5.43 -10.31
N ILE A 31 -5.75 4.66 -9.47
CA ILE A 31 -5.18 5.18 -8.22
C ILE A 31 -3.80 5.77 -8.57
N VAL A 32 -3.60 7.02 -8.24
CA VAL A 32 -2.32 7.73 -8.32
C VAL A 32 -1.74 7.80 -6.93
N PHE A 33 -0.55 7.28 -6.72
CA PHE A 33 0.17 7.29 -5.45
C PHE A 33 1.51 8.00 -5.61
N ASN A 34 1.73 9.09 -4.88
CA ASN A 34 2.99 9.82 -4.86
C ASN A 34 4.00 9.15 -3.92
N MET A 35 5.16 8.75 -4.46
CA MET A 35 6.23 8.06 -3.74
C MET A 35 7.41 8.97 -3.40
N SER A 36 7.36 10.27 -3.76
CA SER A 36 8.45 11.21 -3.55
C SER A 36 8.13 12.25 -2.50
N ASP A 37 9.16 12.85 -1.91
CA ASP A 37 9.03 13.96 -0.97
C ASP A 37 8.54 15.24 -1.68
N GLU A 38 8.69 15.32 -3.01
CA GLU A 38 8.17 16.40 -3.83
C GLU A 38 6.69 16.20 -4.17
N ASP A 39 5.94 17.29 -4.21
CA ASP A 39 4.54 17.26 -4.60
C ASP A 39 4.38 16.99 -6.10
N LEU A 40 3.55 16.01 -6.45
CA LEU A 40 2.99 15.97 -7.81
C LEU A 40 1.67 16.74 -7.86
N TYR A 41 1.30 17.23 -9.04
CA TYR A 41 0.14 18.08 -9.19
C TYR A 41 -0.94 17.45 -10.05
N ILE A 42 -2.17 17.46 -9.52
CA ILE A 42 -3.38 17.01 -10.20
C ILE A 42 -4.34 18.21 -10.34
N ASN A 43 -4.55 18.67 -11.57
CA ASN A 43 -5.36 19.88 -11.84
C ASN A 43 -4.93 21.08 -10.98
N GLY A 44 -3.61 21.29 -10.86
CA GLY A 44 -3.01 22.39 -10.09
C GLY A 44 -3.09 22.24 -8.56
N ARG A 45 -3.56 21.10 -8.06
CA ARG A 45 -3.57 20.80 -6.62
C ARG A 45 -2.45 19.82 -6.28
N PRO A 46 -1.69 20.07 -5.21
CA PRO A 46 -0.61 19.19 -4.80
C PRO A 46 -1.15 17.86 -4.24
N LEU A 47 -0.47 16.78 -4.57
CA LEU A 47 -0.56 15.48 -3.92
C LEU A 47 0.80 15.20 -3.28
N GLY A 48 0.88 15.34 -1.96
CA GLY A 48 2.12 15.26 -1.20
C GLY A 48 2.66 13.84 -1.01
N PHE A 49 3.74 13.75 -0.29
CA PHE A 49 4.44 12.51 0.03
C PHE A 49 3.54 11.43 0.62
N PHE A 50 3.63 10.22 0.10
CA PHE A 50 2.86 9.04 0.50
C PHE A 50 1.34 9.30 0.55
N ARG A 51 0.84 10.16 -0.34
CA ARG A 51 -0.58 10.38 -0.53
C ARG A 51 -1.04 9.74 -1.82
N SER A 52 -2.31 9.35 -1.83
CA SER A 52 -2.96 8.80 -3.01
C SER A 52 -4.30 9.47 -3.29
N THR A 53 -4.77 9.31 -4.50
CA THR A 53 -6.09 9.73 -4.94
C THR A 53 -6.54 8.93 -6.14
N VAL A 54 -7.84 8.94 -6.42
CA VAL A 54 -8.38 8.40 -7.67
C VAL A 54 -8.42 9.51 -8.71
N ALA A 55 -7.87 9.25 -9.88
CA ALA A 55 -7.84 10.16 -11.01
C ALA A 55 -8.36 9.47 -12.28
N VAL A 56 -8.97 10.25 -13.18
CA VAL A 56 -9.47 9.79 -14.49
C VAL A 56 -9.49 10.94 -15.48
N ASN A 57 -9.10 10.69 -16.72
CA ASN A 57 -9.11 11.66 -17.82
C ASN A 57 -8.42 12.99 -17.44
N ILE A 58 -7.26 12.92 -16.82
CA ILE A 58 -6.56 14.10 -16.32
C ILE A 58 -5.07 14.01 -16.58
N VAL A 59 -4.40 15.17 -16.71
CA VAL A 59 -2.94 15.26 -16.75
C VAL A 59 -2.43 15.54 -15.36
N ILE A 60 -1.52 14.69 -14.89
CA ILE A 60 -0.72 14.92 -13.69
C ILE A 60 0.65 15.48 -14.08
N LYS A 61 1.27 16.29 -13.21
CA LYS A 61 2.51 17.03 -13.52
C LYS A 61 3.52 16.96 -12.38
N HIS A 62 4.79 17.23 -12.72
CA HIS A 62 5.92 17.28 -11.77
C HIS A 62 6.07 15.95 -11.01
N ILE A 63 6.22 14.87 -11.77
CA ILE A 63 6.25 13.52 -11.23
C ILE A 63 7.70 13.10 -11.01
N GLU A 64 8.20 13.23 -9.80
CA GLU A 64 9.50 12.66 -9.47
C GLU A 64 9.43 11.13 -9.39
N ARG A 65 8.51 10.60 -8.56
CA ARG A 65 8.21 9.15 -8.48
C ARG A 65 6.75 8.93 -8.13
N ALA A 66 6.05 8.15 -8.92
CA ALA A 66 4.66 7.78 -8.65
C ALA A 66 4.32 6.38 -9.14
N LEU A 67 3.32 5.75 -8.50
CA LEU A 67 2.66 4.55 -9.01
C LEU A 67 1.27 4.92 -9.53
N ILE A 68 0.94 4.34 -10.68
CA ILE A 68 -0.40 4.39 -11.28
C ILE A 68 -0.95 2.97 -11.28
N ILE A 69 -2.01 2.73 -10.50
CA ILE A 69 -2.68 1.44 -10.43
C ILE A 69 -3.99 1.55 -11.22
N GLU A 70 -4.05 0.88 -12.36
CA GLU A 70 -5.17 0.90 -13.26
C GLU A 70 -6.16 -0.25 -12.98
N LYS A 71 -7.39 -0.11 -13.45
CA LYS A 71 -8.43 -1.15 -13.44
C LYS A 71 -8.75 -1.72 -12.04
N PHE A 72 -8.49 -0.94 -10.99
CA PHE A 72 -8.76 -1.39 -9.62
C PHE A 72 -10.26 -1.62 -9.34
N ASP A 73 -11.14 -1.04 -10.14
CA ASP A 73 -12.60 -1.16 -10.09
C ASP A 73 -13.21 -1.93 -11.28
N ALA A 74 -12.37 -2.65 -12.04
CA ALA A 74 -12.83 -3.41 -13.21
C ALA A 74 -13.48 -4.75 -12.87
N TYR A 75 -13.51 -5.13 -11.62
CA TYR A 75 -14.03 -6.41 -11.16
C TYR A 75 -15.45 -6.26 -10.60
N PRO A 76 -16.50 -6.66 -11.36
CA PRO A 76 -17.88 -6.55 -10.90
C PRO A 76 -18.22 -7.54 -9.78
N ASP A 77 -17.42 -8.61 -9.65
CA ASP A 77 -17.53 -9.64 -8.61
C ASP A 77 -16.19 -9.76 -7.86
N GLU A 78 -16.12 -9.10 -6.71
CA GLU A 78 -14.95 -9.15 -5.84
C GLU A 78 -14.65 -10.56 -5.32
N HIS A 79 -15.67 -11.40 -5.13
CA HIS A 79 -15.46 -12.77 -4.68
C HIS A 79 -14.65 -13.58 -5.71
N THR A 80 -15.00 -13.50 -6.98
CA THR A 80 -14.23 -14.15 -8.06
C THR A 80 -12.80 -13.63 -8.12
N LEU A 81 -12.59 -12.31 -7.99
CA LEU A 81 -11.25 -11.74 -7.91
C LEU A 81 -10.46 -12.34 -6.74
N PHE A 82 -11.05 -12.39 -5.54
CA PHE A 82 -10.35 -12.87 -4.35
C PHE A 82 -9.96 -14.36 -4.46
N GLU A 83 -10.82 -15.21 -5.02
CA GLU A 83 -10.47 -16.61 -5.25
C GLU A 83 -9.33 -16.79 -6.27
N GLN A 84 -9.30 -15.97 -7.31
CA GLN A 84 -8.19 -15.96 -8.27
C GLN A 84 -6.89 -15.46 -7.61
N VAL A 85 -6.96 -14.42 -6.79
CA VAL A 85 -5.81 -13.92 -6.03
C VAL A 85 -5.26 -14.99 -5.09
N LYS A 86 -6.12 -15.67 -4.32
CA LYS A 86 -5.72 -16.78 -3.43
C LYS A 86 -5.02 -17.92 -4.15
N SER A 87 -5.38 -18.19 -5.39
CA SER A 87 -4.73 -19.22 -6.21
C SER A 87 -3.40 -18.79 -6.82
N THR A 88 -3.10 -17.48 -6.81
CA THR A 88 -1.93 -16.90 -7.49
C THR A 88 -0.89 -16.39 -6.50
N TRP A 89 -1.33 -15.70 -5.44
CA TRP A 89 -0.45 -15.14 -4.43
C TRP A 89 -0.19 -16.14 -3.30
N VAL A 90 0.90 -15.93 -2.55
CA VAL A 90 1.34 -16.82 -1.49
C VAL A 90 0.76 -16.36 -0.14
N LEU A 91 0.39 -17.31 0.74
CA LEU A 91 0.03 -16.97 2.12
C LEU A 91 1.16 -16.19 2.79
N ALA A 92 0.82 -15.14 3.53
CA ALA A 92 1.81 -14.28 4.17
C ALA A 92 2.74 -15.06 5.11
N TYR A 93 2.21 -16.04 5.85
CA TYR A 93 3.02 -16.90 6.70
C TYR A 93 4.06 -17.69 5.89
N ASP A 94 3.68 -18.27 4.76
CA ASP A 94 4.59 -19.05 3.92
C ASP A 94 5.67 -18.18 3.27
N ALA A 95 5.36 -16.89 3.04
CA ALA A 95 6.29 -15.93 2.45
C ALA A 95 7.31 -15.37 3.46
N THR A 96 6.93 -15.22 4.75
CA THR A 96 7.73 -14.49 5.74
C THR A 96 8.12 -15.32 6.95
N HIS A 97 7.39 -16.42 7.24
CA HIS A 97 7.47 -17.22 8.46
C HIS A 97 7.28 -16.43 9.78
N GLU A 98 6.62 -15.26 9.69
CA GLU A 98 6.26 -14.48 10.87
C GLU A 98 5.12 -15.15 11.63
N GLU A 99 5.32 -15.52 12.91
CA GLU A 99 4.32 -16.23 13.72
C GLU A 99 2.97 -15.49 13.81
N ARG A 100 2.97 -14.15 13.75
CA ARG A 100 1.73 -13.34 13.75
C ARG A 100 0.86 -13.58 12.50
N HIS A 101 1.42 -14.11 11.42
CA HIS A 101 0.68 -14.43 10.19
C HIS A 101 0.18 -15.88 10.15
N LYS A 102 0.55 -16.70 11.14
CA LYS A 102 0.18 -18.13 11.16
C LYS A 102 -1.33 -18.31 11.30
N GLY A 103 -1.92 -18.95 10.29
CA GLY A 103 -3.37 -19.16 10.26
C GLY A 103 -4.20 -17.92 9.92
N VAL A 104 -3.55 -16.78 9.61
CA VAL A 104 -4.24 -15.58 9.17
C VAL A 104 -4.54 -15.67 7.67
N ALA A 105 -5.78 -15.33 7.27
CA ALA A 105 -6.21 -15.32 5.89
C ALA A 105 -5.67 -14.07 5.15
N LEU A 106 -4.35 -14.04 4.93
CA LEU A 106 -3.62 -12.96 4.29
C LEU A 106 -2.71 -13.55 3.20
N TRP A 107 -2.90 -13.12 1.95
CA TRP A 107 -2.08 -13.51 0.79
C TRP A 107 -1.28 -12.31 0.31
N ARG A 108 -0.06 -12.56 -0.15
CA ARG A 108 0.87 -11.52 -0.61
C ARG A 108 1.31 -11.77 -2.04
N SER A 109 1.30 -10.71 -2.84
CA SER A 109 1.98 -10.67 -4.14
C SER A 109 3.51 -10.69 -3.95
N PRO A 110 4.29 -10.93 -5.00
CA PRO A 110 5.73 -10.69 -4.97
C PRO A 110 6.04 -9.29 -4.45
N LYS A 111 7.06 -9.15 -3.60
CA LYS A 111 7.57 -7.86 -3.16
C LYS A 111 8.65 -7.40 -4.12
N ILE A 112 8.57 -6.18 -4.61
CA ILE A 112 9.58 -5.57 -5.48
C ILE A 112 10.22 -4.37 -4.80
N LYS A 113 11.45 -4.03 -5.20
CA LYS A 113 12.18 -2.85 -4.74
C LYS A 113 12.26 -1.81 -5.85
N LEU A 114 12.00 -0.56 -5.50
CA LEU A 114 12.11 0.63 -6.34
C LEU A 114 13.05 1.62 -5.64
N GLY A 115 14.36 1.39 -5.75
CA GLY A 115 15.36 2.03 -4.91
C GLY A 115 15.21 1.60 -3.45
N HIS A 116 15.08 2.57 -2.56
CA HIS A 116 14.88 2.34 -1.11
C HIS A 116 13.42 2.08 -0.70
N ILE A 117 12.50 2.01 -1.66
CA ILE A 117 11.08 1.73 -1.40
C ILE A 117 10.76 0.30 -1.87
N ALA A 118 10.13 -0.47 -1.01
CA ALA A 118 9.61 -1.80 -1.36
C ALA A 118 8.08 -1.74 -1.42
N VAL A 119 7.48 -2.44 -2.39
CA VAL A 119 6.04 -2.50 -2.57
C VAL A 119 5.56 -3.92 -2.83
N ASN A 120 4.40 -4.26 -2.31
CA ASN A 120 3.64 -5.47 -2.65
C ASN A 120 2.15 -5.23 -2.38
N MET A 121 1.29 -6.09 -2.92
CA MET A 121 -0.13 -6.09 -2.57
C MET A 121 -0.46 -7.25 -1.62
N CYS A 122 -1.47 -7.05 -0.79
CA CYS A 122 -1.98 -8.05 0.14
C CYS A 122 -3.49 -8.19 -0.02
N LEU A 123 -3.98 -9.43 -0.11
CA LEU A 123 -5.39 -9.75 0.04
C LEU A 123 -5.66 -10.12 1.50
N ALA A 124 -6.48 -9.34 2.15
CA ALA A 124 -7.04 -9.62 3.48
C ALA A 124 -8.39 -10.33 3.30
N GLY A 125 -8.40 -11.64 3.53
CA GLY A 125 -9.50 -12.52 3.15
C GLY A 125 -10.54 -12.80 4.24
N SER A 126 -10.33 -12.31 5.47
CA SER A 126 -11.26 -12.50 6.60
C SER A 126 -11.63 -11.18 7.27
N VAL A 127 -12.75 -11.16 7.98
CA VAL A 127 -13.21 -10.05 8.84
C VAL A 127 -13.59 -10.64 10.19
N PRO A 128 -12.88 -10.33 11.27
CA PRO A 128 -11.66 -9.52 11.35
C PRO A 128 -10.45 -10.22 10.71
N LEU A 129 -9.42 -9.46 10.34
CA LEU A 129 -8.20 -10.02 9.74
C LEU A 129 -7.33 -10.74 10.79
N ASN A 130 -7.30 -10.25 12.03
CA ASN A 130 -6.58 -10.84 13.17
C ASN A 130 -5.05 -10.96 12.98
N VAL A 131 -4.42 -10.00 12.31
CA VAL A 131 -2.94 -9.92 12.24
C VAL A 131 -2.33 -9.64 13.60
N GLY A 132 -3.10 -8.99 14.49
CA GLY A 132 -2.65 -8.58 15.81
C GLY A 132 -1.87 -7.27 15.82
N LEU A 133 -1.78 -6.70 17.04
CA LEU A 133 -1.02 -5.48 17.26
C LEU A 133 0.47 -5.75 17.12
N HIS A 134 1.16 -4.86 16.43
CA HIS A 134 2.61 -4.89 16.29
C HIS A 134 3.17 -3.47 16.23
N ARG A 135 4.45 -3.35 16.48
CA ARG A 135 5.20 -2.10 16.47
C ARG A 135 6.45 -2.22 15.61
N GLU A 136 6.98 -3.43 15.49
CA GLU A 136 8.20 -3.70 14.76
C GLU A 136 7.91 -4.46 13.47
N HIS A 137 8.61 -4.11 12.42
CA HIS A 137 8.63 -4.82 11.16
C HIS A 137 9.85 -5.73 11.11
N TRP A 138 9.67 -6.96 10.66
CA TRP A 138 10.67 -8.01 10.74
C TRP A 138 11.96 -7.66 9.99
N GLY A 139 13.10 -7.75 10.70
CA GLY A 139 14.43 -7.90 10.10
C GLY A 139 15.12 -6.64 9.62
N GLY A 140 14.64 -5.43 9.98
CA GLY A 140 15.27 -4.21 9.49
C GLY A 140 15.20 -3.00 10.42
N PRO A 141 15.88 -1.91 10.05
CA PRO A 141 15.75 -0.62 10.71
C PRO A 141 14.30 -0.12 10.63
N PRO A 142 13.94 0.91 11.41
CA PRO A 142 12.63 1.53 11.33
C PRO A 142 12.30 1.92 9.89
N ILE A 143 11.21 1.41 9.37
CA ILE A 143 10.73 1.73 8.01
C ILE A 143 9.56 2.70 8.10
N LYS A 144 9.46 3.59 7.11
CA LYS A 144 8.24 4.37 6.92
C LYS A 144 7.28 3.52 6.09
N GLU A 145 6.16 3.12 6.69
CA GLU A 145 5.17 2.30 6.00
C GLU A 145 3.85 3.05 5.83
N VAL A 146 3.24 2.89 4.69
CA VAL A 146 1.85 3.26 4.44
C VAL A 146 1.15 2.15 3.66
N HIS A 147 -0.16 2.02 3.88
CA HIS A 147 -1.01 1.18 3.05
C HIS A 147 -1.92 2.03 2.18
N VAL A 148 -2.15 1.57 0.96
CA VAL A 148 -3.11 2.14 0.01
C VAL A 148 -4.19 1.10 -0.23
N GLN A 149 -5.46 1.43 0.05
CA GLN A 149 -6.57 0.53 -0.25
C GLN A 149 -6.81 0.47 -1.75
N ILE A 150 -6.92 -0.75 -2.29
CA ILE A 150 -7.15 -1.00 -3.72
C ILE A 150 -8.58 -1.50 -3.95
N VAL A 151 -9.02 -2.51 -3.20
CA VAL A 151 -10.37 -3.10 -3.28
C VAL A 151 -10.90 -3.32 -1.88
N GLY A 152 -12.21 -3.17 -1.68
CA GLY A 152 -12.85 -3.34 -0.38
C GLY A 152 -12.59 -2.18 0.58
N LEU A 153 -12.90 -2.38 1.86
CA LEU A 153 -12.79 -1.36 2.92
C LEU A 153 -11.95 -1.90 4.08
N GLY A 154 -11.08 -1.06 4.59
CA GLY A 154 -10.26 -1.34 5.75
C GLY A 154 -10.11 -0.13 6.66
N ARG A 155 -9.30 -0.28 7.67
CA ARG A 155 -8.93 0.79 8.60
C ARG A 155 -7.55 0.54 9.17
N MET A 156 -6.75 1.60 9.30
CA MET A 156 -5.51 1.59 10.04
C MET A 156 -5.78 2.07 11.46
N GLN A 157 -5.37 1.29 12.42
CA GLN A 157 -5.63 1.56 13.84
C GLN A 157 -4.30 1.74 14.58
N GLN A 158 -4.23 2.74 15.48
CA GLN A 158 -3.06 3.07 16.27
C GLN A 158 -3.39 3.07 17.77
N TYR A 159 -2.46 2.55 18.57
CA TYR A 159 -2.67 2.27 19.99
C TYR A 159 -1.48 2.79 20.81
N TYR A 160 -1.75 3.23 22.04
CA TYR A 160 -0.69 3.65 22.96
C TYR A 160 0.17 2.47 23.43
N GLU A 161 -0.44 1.28 23.60
CA GLU A 161 0.20 0.08 24.14
C GLU A 161 -0.24 -1.15 23.36
N ASN A 162 0.38 -2.30 23.61
CA ASN A 162 -0.05 -3.59 23.06
C ASN A 162 -1.36 -4.08 23.71
N ASP A 163 -2.37 -3.25 23.69
CA ASP A 163 -3.72 -3.52 24.20
C ASP A 163 -4.76 -2.80 23.31
N LEU A 164 -5.71 -3.57 22.79
CA LEU A 164 -6.81 -3.07 21.95
C LEU A 164 -7.66 -1.99 22.63
N LYS A 165 -7.66 -1.91 23.97
CA LYS A 165 -8.36 -0.88 24.73
C LYS A 165 -7.69 0.50 24.67
N THR A 166 -6.45 0.57 24.22
CA THR A 166 -5.66 1.79 24.14
C THR A 166 -5.71 2.45 22.75
N LEU A 167 -6.70 2.09 21.94
CA LEU A 167 -6.96 2.72 20.63
C LEU A 167 -7.11 4.24 20.80
N TYR A 168 -6.29 5.02 20.08
CA TYR A 168 -6.39 6.48 20.10
C TYR A 168 -6.66 7.09 18.72
N ARG A 169 -6.40 6.32 17.63
CA ARG A 169 -6.62 6.79 16.26
C ARG A 169 -7.06 5.65 15.34
N GLU A 170 -7.99 5.96 14.47
CA GLU A 170 -8.44 5.08 13.41
C GLU A 170 -8.60 5.89 12.12
N ASP A 171 -7.95 5.45 11.06
CA ASP A 171 -8.04 6.04 9.73
C ASP A 171 -8.81 5.07 8.82
N PRO A 172 -10.08 5.35 8.46
CA PRO A 172 -10.84 4.54 7.51
C PRO A 172 -10.20 4.59 6.11
N MET A 173 -10.16 3.44 5.44
CA MET A 173 -9.54 3.27 4.14
C MET A 173 -10.54 2.72 3.13
N ALA A 174 -10.75 3.46 2.05
CA ALA A 174 -11.53 3.09 0.89
C ALA A 174 -10.62 3.02 -0.36
N PRO A 175 -11.05 2.40 -1.47
CA PRO A 175 -10.24 2.36 -2.68
C PRO A 175 -9.71 3.73 -3.09
N GLY A 176 -8.40 3.83 -3.26
CA GLY A 176 -7.68 5.06 -3.55
C GLY A 176 -7.24 5.88 -2.34
N VAL A 177 -7.50 5.43 -1.12
CA VAL A 177 -7.06 6.13 0.11
C VAL A 177 -5.81 5.47 0.67
N ALA A 178 -4.76 6.29 0.89
CA ALA A 178 -3.61 5.94 1.72
C ALA A 178 -3.77 6.55 3.12
N HIS A 179 -3.50 5.77 4.18
CA HIS A 179 -3.39 6.36 5.51
C HIS A 179 -2.14 7.24 5.61
N PRO A 180 -2.10 8.26 6.48
CA PRO A 180 -0.89 9.04 6.72
C PRO A 180 0.22 8.17 7.29
N PRO A 181 1.51 8.52 7.07
CA PRO A 181 2.61 7.92 7.82
C PRO A 181 2.34 7.98 9.33
N MET A 182 2.60 6.86 10.03
CA MET A 182 2.22 6.72 11.44
C MET A 182 3.35 7.06 12.40
N TYR A 183 4.60 7.12 11.91
CA TYR A 183 5.76 7.45 12.74
C TYR A 183 5.74 8.91 13.17
N ASP A 184 6.23 9.16 14.38
CA ASP A 184 6.42 10.51 14.93
C ASP A 184 7.71 11.18 14.41
N GLU A 185 8.04 12.35 14.97
CA GLU A 185 9.26 13.11 14.63
C GLU A 185 10.58 12.39 14.97
N ASN A 186 10.53 11.37 15.84
CA ASN A 186 11.66 10.52 16.20
C ASN A 186 11.73 9.23 15.38
N ILE A 187 10.85 9.09 14.38
CA ILE A 187 10.69 7.87 13.56
C ILE A 187 10.25 6.66 14.42
N GLU A 188 9.58 6.91 15.54
CA GLU A 188 8.99 5.87 16.34
C GLU A 188 7.58 5.53 15.85
N TYR A 189 7.32 4.21 15.73
CA TYR A 189 6.00 3.70 15.36
C TYR A 189 5.15 3.46 16.60
N PRO A 190 3.85 3.80 16.56
CA PRO A 190 2.89 3.35 17.56
C PRO A 190 2.64 1.84 17.43
N TRP A 191 2.08 1.24 18.44
CA TRP A 191 1.39 -0.04 18.28
C TRP A 191 0.26 0.14 17.26
N HIS A 192 0.19 -0.72 16.25
CA HIS A 192 -0.78 -0.57 15.18
C HIS A 192 -1.21 -1.91 14.59
N GLN A 193 -2.31 -1.88 13.88
CA GLN A 193 -2.77 -2.96 13.00
C GLN A 193 -3.59 -2.40 11.84
N TYR A 194 -3.52 -3.08 10.71
CA TYR A 194 -4.53 -2.95 9.67
C TYR A 194 -5.66 -3.93 9.98
N GLU A 195 -6.90 -3.45 9.96
CA GLU A 195 -8.07 -4.29 10.18
C GLU A 195 -9.06 -4.16 9.03
N THR A 196 -9.73 -5.25 8.70
CA THR A 196 -10.71 -5.30 7.64
C THR A 196 -12.10 -4.82 8.11
N ILE A 197 -12.77 -4.03 7.27
CA ILE A 197 -14.21 -3.74 7.36
C ILE A 197 -14.96 -4.68 6.41
N THR A 198 -14.37 -4.93 5.24
CA THR A 198 -14.74 -6.01 4.32
C THR A 198 -13.48 -6.75 3.91
N PRO A 199 -13.55 -7.99 3.38
CA PRO A 199 -12.41 -8.55 2.68
C PRO A 199 -11.93 -7.56 1.61
N GLY A 200 -10.63 -7.50 1.34
CA GLY A 200 -10.14 -6.49 0.40
C GLY A 200 -8.67 -6.63 0.07
N ILE A 201 -8.22 -5.82 -0.87
CA ILE A 201 -6.82 -5.76 -1.29
C ILE A 201 -6.26 -4.39 -0.95
N PHE A 202 -5.09 -4.37 -0.31
CA PHE A 202 -4.33 -3.16 -0.07
C PHE A 202 -2.90 -3.32 -0.59
N MET A 203 -2.25 -2.22 -0.95
CA MET A 203 -0.83 -2.16 -1.28
C MET A 203 -0.06 -1.69 -0.05
N ALA A 204 0.92 -2.48 0.38
CA ALA A 204 1.90 -2.08 1.38
C ALA A 204 3.08 -1.41 0.70
N VAL A 205 3.48 -0.25 1.21
CA VAL A 205 4.61 0.55 0.73
C VAL A 205 5.53 0.80 1.92
N GLU A 206 6.74 0.26 1.84
CA GLU A 206 7.75 0.33 2.89
C GLU A 206 8.95 1.12 2.39
N MET A 207 9.33 2.22 3.06
CA MET A 207 10.51 3.00 2.74
C MET A 207 11.58 2.73 3.80
N GLN A 208 12.73 2.25 3.37
CA GLN A 208 13.92 2.11 4.20
C GLN A 208 14.66 3.45 4.33
N PRO A 209 15.38 3.71 5.44
CA PRO A 209 16.28 4.86 5.52
C PRO A 209 17.29 4.86 4.36
N ALA A 210 17.63 6.05 3.85
CA ALA A 210 18.48 6.22 2.67
C ALA A 210 19.95 5.82 2.85
N ASP A 211 20.38 5.43 4.06
CA ASP A 211 21.79 5.28 4.44
C ASP A 211 22.34 3.85 4.34
N GLU A 212 21.59 2.87 3.84
CA GLU A 212 22.20 1.57 3.52
C GLU A 212 22.58 1.54 2.03
N PRO A 213 23.91 1.48 1.70
CA PRO A 213 24.32 1.20 0.33
C PRO A 213 23.78 -0.16 -0.09
N ASP A 214 23.29 -0.26 -1.30
CA ASP A 214 22.88 -1.52 -1.92
C ASP A 214 24.01 -2.56 -1.73
N VAL A 215 23.76 -3.61 -0.91
CA VAL A 215 24.67 -4.73 -0.69
C VAL A 215 24.36 -5.81 -1.71
#